data_e8e23fa468ee264b4e651e9840632b4d
#
_entry.id   e8e23fa468ee264b4e651e9840632b4d
#
_cell.length_a   1.000
_cell.length_b   1.000
_cell.length_c   1.000
_cell.angle_alpha   90.00
_cell.angle_beta   90.00
_cell.angle_gamma   90.00
#
_symmetry.space_group_name_H-M   'P 1'
#
loop_
_entity.id
_entity.type
_entity.pdbx_description
1 polymer ?
#
loop_
_entity_poly.entity_id
_entity_poly.type
_entity_poly.pdbx_seq_one_letter_code
_entity_poly.pdbx_strand_id
1 'polypeptide(L)'
;MRRGAAAIGRRHAAAAKFALSWYHIIVIEKKLKTKKGEVILARDFTEEYIRCLGMGEGLGVFFHYRYQDAHKTRKILSSVSESGDTKLACVVSANCIVGYVLIVSPEADSRWSEINDALLGGFPALADPVLLELGSIEMSTPWRGLGLSRELLRFMFEDRIFEEKIVISRELSWTWDLRSTGLTPLAYRGKLLRLFESAGFRYCDTDDNEIGYAGENMLTARFGEKIPPEAVFLFHRLLSKREQRGWGWG
;
A
#
# COMPACT_ATOMS: atom_id res chain seq x y z
N MET A 1 -44.37 15.10 -2.08
CA MET A 1 -43.00 15.50 -2.44
C MET A 1 -42.00 14.37 -2.20
N ARG A 2 -42.02 13.26 -3.00
CA ARG A 2 -41.06 12.11 -2.86
C ARG A 2 -40.55 11.56 -4.20
N ARG A 3 -40.62 12.32 -5.31
CA ARG A 3 -40.19 11.84 -6.67
C ARG A 3 -38.88 12.48 -7.17
N GLY A 4 -38.26 13.43 -6.44
CA GLY A 4 -37.07 14.15 -6.91
C GLY A 4 -35.74 13.45 -6.61
N ALA A 5 -35.61 12.74 -5.49
CA ALA A 5 -34.31 12.18 -5.05
C ALA A 5 -33.84 10.95 -5.87
N ALA A 6 -34.79 10.15 -6.40
CA ALA A 6 -34.45 8.97 -7.18
C ALA A 6 -33.96 9.27 -8.62
N ALA A 7 -34.28 10.46 -9.14
CA ALA A 7 -33.88 10.87 -10.48
C ALA A 7 -32.43 11.44 -10.54
N ILE A 8 -31.97 12.05 -9.44
CA ILE A 8 -30.61 12.62 -9.33
C ILE A 8 -29.57 11.50 -9.22
N GLY A 9 -29.84 10.47 -8.40
CA GLY A 9 -28.95 9.32 -8.25
C GLY A 9 -28.74 8.52 -9.53
N ARG A 10 -29.78 8.39 -10.38
CA ARG A 10 -29.67 7.67 -11.66
C ARG A 10 -28.91 8.46 -12.73
N ARG A 11 -28.94 9.79 -12.71
CA ARG A 11 -28.20 10.63 -13.65
C ARG A 11 -26.71 10.63 -13.37
N HIS A 12 -26.28 10.56 -12.11
CA HIS A 12 -24.87 10.46 -11.76
C HIS A 12 -24.27 9.07 -12.03
N ALA A 13 -25.03 7.99 -11.82
CA ALA A 13 -24.60 6.64 -12.18
C ALA A 13 -24.52 6.43 -13.72
N ALA A 14 -25.40 7.09 -14.49
CA ALA A 14 -25.33 7.07 -15.94
C ALA A 14 -24.18 7.93 -16.48
N ALA A 15 -23.89 9.08 -15.89
CA ALA A 15 -22.77 9.93 -16.27
C ALA A 15 -21.41 9.26 -16.01
N ALA A 16 -21.25 8.55 -14.89
CA ALA A 16 -20.04 7.78 -14.61
C ALA A 16 -19.86 6.62 -15.61
N LYS A 17 -20.93 5.92 -15.99
CA LYS A 17 -20.88 4.89 -17.06
C LYS A 17 -20.60 5.48 -18.44
N PHE A 18 -21.02 6.70 -18.73
CA PHE A 18 -20.81 7.35 -20.03
C PHE A 18 -19.38 7.91 -20.17
N ALA A 19 -18.75 8.37 -19.08
CA ALA A 19 -17.36 8.81 -19.09
C ALA A 19 -16.38 7.64 -19.30
N LEU A 20 -16.71 6.44 -18.83
CA LEU A 20 -15.91 5.21 -19.00
C LEU A 20 -15.89 4.66 -20.44
N SER A 21 -16.75 5.16 -21.34
CA SER A 21 -16.88 4.64 -22.72
C SER A 21 -15.83 5.18 -23.71
N TRP A 22 -15.05 6.19 -23.36
CA TRP A 22 -14.16 6.87 -24.32
C TRP A 22 -12.66 6.60 -24.11
N TYR A 23 -12.27 6.00 -23.00
CA TYR A 23 -10.91 5.54 -22.79
C TYR A 23 -10.91 4.04 -22.51
N HIS A 24 -10.09 3.27 -23.21
CA HIS A 24 -9.82 1.87 -22.90
C HIS A 24 -9.03 1.78 -21.58
N ILE A 25 -9.70 2.11 -20.47
CA ILE A 25 -9.12 1.99 -19.14
C ILE A 25 -9.34 0.53 -18.73
N ILE A 26 -8.26 -0.23 -18.66
CA ILE A 26 -8.30 -1.57 -18.09
C ILE A 26 -8.27 -1.39 -16.56
N VAL A 27 -9.40 -1.09 -15.94
CA VAL A 27 -9.53 -1.17 -14.48
C VAL A 27 -9.80 -2.64 -14.13
N ILE A 28 -8.91 -3.21 -13.33
CA ILE A 28 -9.13 -4.56 -12.80
C ILE A 28 -10.00 -4.44 -11.56
N GLU A 29 -11.15 -5.10 -11.55
CA GLU A 29 -12.15 -5.01 -10.48
C GLU A 29 -12.51 -6.38 -9.91
N LYS A 30 -12.75 -6.41 -8.58
CA LYS A 30 -13.27 -7.57 -7.85
C LYS A 30 -14.36 -7.12 -6.88
N LYS A 31 -15.55 -7.65 -7.02
CA LYS A 31 -16.67 -7.33 -6.14
C LYS A 31 -16.65 -8.18 -4.87
N LEU A 32 -16.89 -7.53 -3.74
CA LEU A 32 -17.00 -8.18 -2.43
C LEU A 32 -18.30 -7.76 -1.74
N LYS A 33 -18.94 -8.73 -1.07
CA LYS A 33 -20.08 -8.48 -0.19
C LYS A 33 -19.60 -8.33 1.24
N THR A 34 -20.03 -7.27 1.90
CA THR A 34 -19.78 -7.01 3.32
C THR A 34 -21.08 -6.87 4.09
N LYS A 35 -21.00 -6.83 5.42
CA LYS A 35 -22.18 -6.53 6.26
C LYS A 35 -22.77 -5.12 6.01
N LYS A 36 -21.99 -4.23 5.37
CA LYS A 36 -22.41 -2.86 5.02
C LYS A 36 -22.85 -2.69 3.58
N GLY A 37 -22.88 -3.75 2.79
CA GLY A 37 -23.20 -3.72 1.39
C GLY A 37 -22.06 -4.20 0.50
N GLU A 38 -22.24 -4.03 -0.80
CA GLU A 38 -21.25 -4.39 -1.81
C GLU A 38 -20.17 -3.32 -1.91
N VAL A 39 -18.93 -3.75 -2.05
CA VAL A 39 -17.77 -2.91 -2.36
C VAL A 39 -17.04 -3.47 -3.58
N ILE A 40 -16.27 -2.64 -4.24
CA ILE A 40 -15.43 -2.99 -5.37
C ILE A 40 -13.97 -2.80 -4.95
N LEU A 41 -13.15 -3.85 -5.04
CA LEU A 41 -11.71 -3.70 -5.07
C LEU A 41 -11.33 -3.38 -6.50
N ALA A 42 -10.52 -2.36 -6.70
CA ALA A 42 -10.11 -1.94 -8.03
C ALA A 42 -8.66 -1.47 -8.04
N ARG A 43 -7.95 -1.64 -9.17
CA ARG A 43 -6.59 -1.18 -9.42
C ARG A 43 -6.40 -0.80 -10.88
N ASP A 44 -5.23 -0.25 -11.23
CA ASP A 44 -4.88 0.22 -12.56
C ASP A 44 -5.81 1.35 -13.05
N PHE A 45 -5.96 2.34 -12.18
CA PHE A 45 -6.78 3.53 -12.41
C PHE A 45 -6.08 4.56 -13.29
N THR A 46 -6.88 5.37 -13.99
CA THR A 46 -6.41 6.67 -14.47
C THR A 46 -6.62 7.75 -13.40
N GLU A 47 -5.89 8.85 -13.56
CA GLU A 47 -6.04 10.03 -12.74
C GLU A 47 -7.49 10.56 -12.73
N GLU A 48 -8.13 10.62 -13.91
CA GLU A 48 -9.52 11.10 -14.05
C GLU A 48 -10.50 10.23 -13.26
N TYR A 49 -10.30 8.91 -13.26
CA TYR A 49 -11.18 8.02 -12.49
C TYR A 49 -11.10 8.32 -11.00
N ILE A 50 -9.88 8.49 -10.46
CA ILE A 50 -9.67 8.82 -9.04
C ILE A 50 -10.25 10.20 -8.71
N ARG A 51 -10.08 11.19 -9.60
CA ARG A 51 -10.64 12.53 -9.41
C ARG A 51 -12.16 12.56 -9.33
N CYS A 52 -12.84 11.63 -9.99
CA CYS A 52 -14.30 11.50 -9.94
C CYS A 52 -14.83 10.84 -8.68
N LEU A 53 -13.96 10.18 -7.88
CA LEU A 53 -14.36 9.49 -6.66
C LEU A 53 -14.35 10.44 -5.45
N GLY A 54 -15.31 10.23 -4.53
CA GLY A 54 -15.26 10.82 -3.19
C GLY A 54 -14.19 10.14 -2.33
N MET A 55 -13.91 10.72 -1.16
CA MET A 55 -13.02 10.15 -0.15
C MET A 55 -13.80 9.81 1.11
N GLY A 56 -13.61 8.62 1.65
CA GLY A 56 -14.20 8.17 2.90
C GLY A 56 -13.62 8.90 4.09
N GLU A 57 -14.42 9.00 5.13
CA GLU A 57 -14.03 9.62 6.40
C GLU A 57 -12.83 8.89 7.03
N GLY A 58 -11.86 9.65 7.54
CA GLY A 58 -10.70 9.14 8.25
C GLY A 58 -9.61 8.55 7.35
N LEU A 59 -9.63 8.83 6.06
CA LEU A 59 -8.51 8.57 5.16
C LEU A 59 -7.58 9.78 5.10
N GLY A 60 -6.27 9.54 5.15
CA GLY A 60 -5.26 10.55 5.00
C GLY A 60 -3.90 9.94 4.73
N VAL A 61 -3.27 10.33 3.62
CA VAL A 61 -1.97 9.81 3.20
C VAL A 61 -0.87 10.42 4.05
N PHE A 62 -0.01 9.59 4.64
CA PHE A 62 1.29 9.93 5.23
C PHE A 62 1.34 10.94 6.40
N PHE A 63 0.23 11.55 6.79
CA PHE A 63 0.22 12.58 7.82
C PHE A 63 -0.75 12.28 8.95
N HIS A 64 -0.36 11.39 9.82
CA HIS A 64 -1.11 11.08 11.05
C HIS A 64 -1.22 12.26 11.99
N TYR A 65 -0.48 13.33 11.73
CA TYR A 65 -0.24 14.27 12.79
C TYR A 65 -1.23 15.38 12.92
N ARG A 66 -2.05 15.74 11.93
CA ARG A 66 -2.99 16.86 12.19
C ARG A 66 -4.05 17.19 11.13
N TYR A 67 -3.95 16.70 9.88
CA TYR A 67 -4.87 17.18 8.83
C TYR A 67 -5.30 16.05 7.91
N GLN A 68 -6.39 15.37 8.31
CA GLN A 68 -7.13 14.51 7.39
C GLN A 68 -7.82 15.40 6.34
N ASP A 69 -7.10 15.78 5.31
CA ASP A 69 -7.62 16.55 4.20
C ASP A 69 -7.93 15.60 3.04
N ALA A 70 -9.20 15.25 2.89
CA ALA A 70 -9.68 14.39 1.82
C ALA A 70 -9.30 14.90 0.42
N HIS A 71 -9.22 16.22 0.23
CA HIS A 71 -8.84 16.81 -1.03
C HIS A 71 -7.35 16.59 -1.33
N LYS A 72 -6.47 16.79 -0.34
CA LYS A 72 -5.03 16.52 -0.48
C LYS A 72 -4.78 15.04 -0.71
N THR A 73 -5.42 14.15 0.05
CA THR A 73 -5.31 12.69 -0.13
C THR A 73 -5.69 12.31 -1.55
N ARG A 74 -6.84 12.75 -2.04
CA ARG A 74 -7.26 12.46 -3.41
C ARG A 74 -6.28 12.99 -4.45
N LYS A 75 -5.75 14.20 -4.26
CA LYS A 75 -4.75 14.78 -5.16
C LYS A 75 -3.48 13.93 -5.22
N ILE A 76 -2.99 13.44 -4.09
CA ILE A 76 -1.83 12.54 -4.02
C ILE A 76 -2.15 11.23 -4.73
N LEU A 77 -3.27 10.57 -4.40
CA LEU A 77 -3.65 9.31 -5.05
C LEU A 77 -3.80 9.47 -6.57
N SER A 78 -4.33 10.60 -7.06
CA SER A 78 -4.44 10.83 -8.49
C SER A 78 -3.08 11.07 -9.15
N SER A 79 -2.16 11.82 -8.53
CA SER A 79 -0.83 12.05 -9.10
C SER A 79 0.03 10.79 -9.13
N VAL A 80 -0.08 9.92 -8.13
CA VAL A 80 0.69 8.66 -8.10
C VAL A 80 0.15 7.60 -9.04
N SER A 81 -1.11 7.68 -9.47
CA SER A 81 -1.67 6.73 -10.44
C SER A 81 -1.05 6.86 -11.84
N GLU A 82 -0.44 7.99 -12.15
CA GLU A 82 0.26 8.24 -13.41
C GLU A 82 1.74 7.82 -13.38
N SER A 83 2.29 7.61 -12.20
CA SER A 83 3.68 7.16 -12.06
C SER A 83 3.80 5.68 -12.40
N GLY A 84 4.64 5.33 -13.38
CA GLY A 84 4.88 3.95 -13.79
C GLY A 84 5.39 3.05 -12.67
N ASP A 85 6.09 3.63 -11.69
CA ASP A 85 6.74 2.92 -10.58
C ASP A 85 5.86 2.83 -9.33
N THR A 86 4.63 3.34 -9.41
CA THR A 86 3.70 3.33 -8.29
C THR A 86 2.50 2.46 -8.61
N LYS A 87 2.07 1.67 -7.64
CA LYS A 87 0.87 0.84 -7.74
C LYS A 87 -0.13 1.22 -6.66
N LEU A 88 -1.36 1.45 -7.10
CA LEU A 88 -2.48 1.83 -6.25
C LEU A 88 -3.63 0.84 -6.43
N ALA A 89 -4.16 0.33 -5.32
CA ALA A 89 -5.46 -0.34 -5.31
C ALA A 89 -6.39 0.30 -4.28
N CYS A 90 -7.67 0.36 -4.59
CA CYS A 90 -8.69 0.97 -3.75
C CYS A 90 -9.84 0.02 -3.44
N VAL A 91 -10.48 0.26 -2.31
CA VAL A 91 -11.83 -0.22 -2.01
C VAL A 91 -12.79 0.92 -2.32
N VAL A 92 -13.72 0.69 -3.22
CA VAL A 92 -14.72 1.69 -3.64
C VAL A 92 -16.11 1.24 -3.22
N SER A 93 -16.88 2.17 -2.63
CA SER A 93 -18.29 1.98 -2.29
C SER A 93 -19.07 3.25 -2.63
N ALA A 94 -20.18 3.13 -3.36
CA ALA A 94 -21.04 4.24 -3.74
C ALA A 94 -20.28 5.46 -4.31
N ASN A 95 -19.34 5.22 -5.24
CA ASN A 95 -18.44 6.24 -5.84
C ASN A 95 -17.52 6.96 -4.83
N CYS A 96 -17.19 6.31 -3.73
CA CYS A 96 -16.30 6.85 -2.71
C CYS A 96 -15.17 5.84 -2.45
N ILE A 97 -13.92 6.30 -2.43
CA ILE A 97 -12.78 5.51 -1.96
C ILE A 97 -12.92 5.37 -0.44
N VAL A 98 -13.08 4.15 0.03
CA VAL A 98 -13.25 3.83 1.45
C VAL A 98 -12.05 3.09 2.04
N GLY A 99 -11.06 2.79 1.22
CA GLY A 99 -9.76 2.26 1.60
C GLY A 99 -8.83 2.23 0.41
N TYR A 100 -7.52 2.22 0.66
CA TYR A 100 -6.51 2.10 -0.39
C TYR A 100 -5.24 1.44 0.15
N VAL A 101 -4.46 0.91 -0.77
CA VAL A 101 -3.08 0.48 -0.57
C VAL A 101 -2.22 1.10 -1.67
N LEU A 102 -1.06 1.60 -1.26
CA LEU A 102 -0.11 2.29 -2.13
C LEU A 102 1.24 1.61 -2.01
N ILE A 103 1.82 1.22 -3.15
CA ILE A 103 3.18 0.70 -3.26
C ILE A 103 3.96 1.67 -4.15
N VAL A 104 5.13 2.08 -3.70
CA VAL A 104 5.98 3.11 -4.31
C VAL A 104 7.41 2.63 -4.43
N SER A 105 8.20 3.28 -5.28
CA SER A 105 9.65 3.14 -5.24
C SER A 105 10.21 3.75 -3.95
N PRO A 106 11.31 3.24 -3.41
CA PRO A 106 11.99 3.86 -2.29
C PRO A 106 12.36 5.31 -2.61
N GLU A 107 12.39 6.15 -1.57
CA GLU A 107 12.83 7.53 -1.70
C GLU A 107 14.28 7.58 -2.20
N ALA A 108 14.56 8.46 -3.15
CA ALA A 108 15.90 8.68 -3.68
C ALA A 108 16.87 9.06 -2.53
N ASP A 109 18.13 8.64 -2.66
CA ASP A 109 19.19 8.88 -1.67
C ASP A 109 18.91 8.28 -0.27
N SER A 110 17.93 7.37 -0.17
CA SER A 110 17.65 6.61 1.04
C SER A 110 18.48 5.33 1.10
N ARG A 111 18.62 4.76 2.31
CA ARG A 111 19.18 3.40 2.49
C ARG A 111 18.50 2.36 1.58
N TRP A 112 17.22 2.52 1.34
CA TRP A 112 16.42 1.58 0.58
C TRP A 112 16.68 1.68 -0.92
N SER A 113 16.95 2.89 -1.45
CA SER A 113 17.44 3.06 -2.81
C SER A 113 18.85 2.48 -2.99
N GLU A 114 19.75 2.67 -1.99
CA GLU A 114 21.08 2.04 -2.00
C GLU A 114 20.99 0.49 -2.02
N ILE A 115 20.03 -0.10 -1.29
CA ILE A 115 19.79 -1.55 -1.31
C ILE A 115 19.26 -1.98 -2.69
N ASN A 116 18.34 -1.22 -3.30
CA ASN A 116 17.87 -1.47 -4.65
C ASN A 116 19.04 -1.54 -5.65
N ASP A 117 19.91 -0.53 -5.61
CA ASP A 117 21.06 -0.43 -6.51
C ASP A 117 22.07 -1.57 -6.30
N ALA A 118 22.31 -1.95 -5.04
CA ALA A 118 23.17 -3.07 -4.71
C ALA A 118 22.61 -4.42 -5.22
N LEU A 119 21.28 -4.60 -5.13
CA LEU A 119 20.61 -5.78 -5.68
C LEU A 119 20.73 -5.83 -7.20
N LEU A 120 20.47 -4.71 -7.88
CA LEU A 120 20.60 -4.62 -9.35
C LEU A 120 22.05 -4.82 -9.79
N GLY A 121 23.03 -4.28 -9.05
CA GLY A 121 24.46 -4.49 -9.32
C GLY A 121 24.88 -5.95 -9.19
N GLY A 122 24.32 -6.68 -8.23
CA GLY A 122 24.56 -8.11 -8.04
C GLY A 122 23.78 -9.01 -9.00
N PHE A 123 22.62 -8.56 -9.45
CA PHE A 123 21.66 -9.33 -10.27
C PHE A 123 21.09 -8.48 -11.40
N PRO A 124 21.86 -8.18 -12.45
CA PRO A 124 21.46 -7.27 -13.53
C PRO A 124 20.24 -7.75 -14.35
N ALA A 125 19.84 -9.00 -14.19
CA ALA A 125 18.66 -9.55 -14.86
C ALA A 125 17.33 -9.22 -14.11
N LEU A 126 17.41 -8.65 -12.91
CA LEU A 126 16.22 -8.22 -12.17
C LEU A 126 15.66 -6.93 -12.77
N ALA A 127 14.33 -6.81 -12.75
CA ALA A 127 13.65 -5.62 -13.26
C ALA A 127 13.80 -4.44 -12.30
N ASP A 128 14.23 -3.28 -12.78
CA ASP A 128 14.33 -2.03 -12.02
C ASP A 128 12.96 -1.31 -11.93
N PRO A 129 12.57 -0.81 -10.75
CA PRO A 129 13.14 -1.09 -9.44
C PRO A 129 12.84 -2.52 -8.98
N VAL A 130 13.81 -3.21 -8.40
CA VAL A 130 13.60 -4.53 -7.80
C VAL A 130 13.02 -4.44 -6.39
N LEU A 131 13.38 -3.38 -5.67
CA LEU A 131 12.86 -3.08 -4.33
C LEU A 131 11.76 -2.03 -4.41
N LEU A 132 10.63 -2.34 -3.81
CA LEU A 132 9.48 -1.44 -3.64
C LEU A 132 9.12 -1.30 -2.17
N GLU A 133 8.40 -0.25 -1.82
CA GLU A 133 7.91 0.00 -0.47
C GLU A 133 6.38 0.06 -0.44
N LEU A 134 5.76 -0.69 0.47
CA LEU A 134 4.36 -0.49 0.83
C LEU A 134 4.29 0.80 1.65
N GLY A 135 4.00 1.90 0.96
CA GLY A 135 4.03 3.24 1.54
C GLY A 135 2.81 3.54 2.41
N SER A 136 1.65 2.94 2.11
CA SER A 136 0.46 3.13 2.94
C SER A 136 -0.58 2.04 2.70
N ILE A 137 -1.28 1.67 3.76
CA ILE A 137 -2.54 0.92 3.71
C ILE A 137 -3.53 1.55 4.69
N GLU A 138 -4.62 2.09 4.18
CA GLU A 138 -5.61 2.77 4.99
C GLU A 138 -7.03 2.29 4.73
N MET A 139 -7.85 2.37 5.77
CA MET A 139 -9.28 2.04 5.70
C MET A 139 -10.08 3.12 6.44
N SER A 140 -11.06 3.66 5.75
CA SER A 140 -12.02 4.63 6.30
C SER A 140 -12.65 4.10 7.58
N THR A 141 -12.75 4.96 8.60
CA THR A 141 -13.19 4.58 9.95
C THR A 141 -14.47 3.74 9.96
N PRO A 142 -15.53 4.11 9.23
CA PRO A 142 -16.75 3.30 9.20
C PRO A 142 -16.59 1.92 8.56
N TRP A 143 -15.51 1.68 7.80
CA TRP A 143 -15.28 0.43 7.06
C TRP A 143 -14.23 -0.47 7.72
N ARG A 144 -13.71 -0.09 8.86
CA ARG A 144 -12.76 -0.89 9.64
C ARG A 144 -13.44 -2.12 10.25
N GLY A 145 -12.65 -3.17 10.51
CA GLY A 145 -13.15 -4.40 11.14
C GLY A 145 -13.93 -5.33 10.21
N LEU A 146 -14.07 -5.03 8.93
CA LEU A 146 -14.76 -5.85 7.94
C LEU A 146 -13.84 -6.80 7.14
N GLY A 147 -12.55 -6.87 7.50
CA GLY A 147 -11.57 -7.71 6.78
C GLY A 147 -11.07 -7.11 5.46
N LEU A 148 -11.57 -5.93 5.08
CA LEU A 148 -11.29 -5.31 3.77
C LEU A 148 -9.81 -5.01 3.54
N SER A 149 -9.04 -4.62 4.57
CA SER A 149 -7.59 -4.38 4.42
C SER A 149 -6.86 -5.65 3.97
N ARG A 150 -7.26 -6.83 4.47
CA ARG A 150 -6.68 -8.11 4.07
C ARG A 150 -7.01 -8.45 2.62
N GLU A 151 -8.27 -8.29 2.24
CA GLU A 151 -8.72 -8.56 0.88
C GLU A 151 -8.07 -7.59 -0.11
N LEU A 152 -7.96 -6.32 0.25
CA LEU A 152 -7.32 -5.30 -0.57
C LEU A 152 -5.83 -5.59 -0.77
N LEU A 153 -5.12 -5.94 0.30
CA LEU A 153 -3.69 -6.25 0.22
C LEU A 153 -3.43 -7.51 -0.63
N ARG A 154 -4.24 -8.55 -0.46
CA ARG A 154 -4.18 -9.74 -1.33
C ARG A 154 -4.46 -9.39 -2.79
N PHE A 155 -5.49 -8.61 -3.04
CA PHE A 155 -5.87 -8.17 -4.40
C PHE A 155 -4.74 -7.37 -5.07
N MET A 156 -4.00 -6.52 -4.32
CA MET A 156 -2.81 -5.85 -4.84
C MET A 156 -1.78 -6.85 -5.35
N PHE A 157 -1.50 -7.91 -4.59
CA PHE A 157 -0.50 -8.92 -4.92
C PHE A 157 -0.99 -10.05 -5.83
N GLU A 158 -2.25 -10.00 -6.31
CA GLU A 158 -2.71 -10.81 -7.45
C GLU A 158 -2.05 -10.33 -8.77
N ASP A 159 -1.45 -9.13 -8.78
CA ASP A 159 -0.68 -8.64 -9.92
C ASP A 159 0.69 -9.35 -9.98
N ARG A 160 0.93 -10.03 -11.09
CA ARG A 160 2.14 -10.85 -11.30
C ARG A 160 3.43 -10.05 -11.40
N ILE A 161 3.38 -8.73 -11.56
CA ILE A 161 4.58 -7.89 -11.54
C ILE A 161 5.33 -8.01 -10.21
N PHE A 162 4.62 -8.23 -9.10
CA PHE A 162 5.22 -8.38 -7.78
C PHE A 162 5.97 -9.69 -7.57
N GLU A 163 5.85 -10.64 -8.50
CA GLU A 163 6.65 -11.88 -8.47
C GLU A 163 8.11 -11.65 -8.86
N GLU A 164 8.42 -10.49 -9.45
CA GLU A 164 9.79 -10.05 -9.80
C GLU A 164 10.32 -8.98 -8.82
N LYS A 165 9.62 -8.74 -7.71
CA LYS A 165 9.91 -7.64 -6.78
C LYS A 165 10.13 -8.14 -5.36
N ILE A 166 10.93 -7.38 -4.62
CA ILE A 166 10.96 -7.40 -3.15
C ILE A 166 10.14 -6.21 -2.70
N VAL A 167 9.10 -6.43 -1.89
CA VAL A 167 8.28 -5.34 -1.35
C VAL A 167 8.49 -5.29 0.15
N ILE A 168 9.01 -4.16 0.65
CA ILE A 168 9.17 -3.92 2.08
C ILE A 168 7.99 -3.12 2.65
N SER A 169 7.77 -3.23 3.96
CA SER A 169 6.94 -2.30 4.72
C SER A 169 7.69 -1.90 5.99
N ARG A 170 7.86 -0.59 6.17
CA ARG A 170 8.44 0.00 7.38
C ARG A 170 7.31 0.49 8.27
N GLU A 171 7.11 -0.17 9.37
CA GLU A 171 6.06 0.14 10.32
C GLU A 171 6.62 0.90 11.51
N LEU A 172 6.32 2.17 11.57
CA LEU A 172 6.81 3.10 12.58
C LEU A 172 5.66 3.49 13.51
N SER A 173 5.79 3.17 14.78
CA SER A 173 4.69 3.26 15.76
C SER A 173 4.09 4.67 15.91
N TRP A 174 4.86 5.71 15.63
CA TRP A 174 4.37 7.09 15.64
C TRP A 174 3.48 7.47 14.46
N THR A 175 3.42 6.62 13.41
CA THR A 175 2.51 6.80 12.27
C THR A 175 1.18 6.08 12.45
N TRP A 176 1.02 5.29 13.51
CA TRP A 176 -0.17 4.45 13.71
C TRP A 176 -1.34 5.19 14.35
N ASP A 177 -2.54 4.86 13.91
CA ASP A 177 -3.78 5.40 14.49
C ASP A 177 -4.16 4.67 15.79
N LEU A 178 -3.32 4.81 16.82
CA LEU A 178 -3.55 4.19 18.12
C LEU A 178 -4.77 4.80 18.83
N ARG A 179 -4.99 6.11 18.62
CA ARG A 179 -6.07 6.82 19.29
C ARG A 179 -7.46 6.28 18.92
N SER A 180 -7.72 6.05 17.63
CA SER A 180 -9.04 5.58 17.19
C SER A 180 -9.26 4.10 17.48
N THR A 181 -8.18 3.32 17.61
CA THR A 181 -8.26 1.88 17.85
C THR A 181 -8.28 1.50 19.34
N GLY A 182 -7.78 2.37 20.21
CA GLY A 182 -7.59 2.09 21.64
C GLY A 182 -6.60 0.96 21.93
N LEU A 183 -5.79 0.55 20.95
CA LEU A 183 -4.82 -0.52 21.12
C LEU A 183 -3.50 0.03 21.69
N THR A 184 -2.80 -0.80 22.46
CA THR A 184 -1.39 -0.54 22.80
C THR A 184 -0.52 -0.69 21.53
N PRO A 185 0.66 -0.02 21.46
CA PRO A 185 1.56 -0.15 20.31
C PRO A 185 1.90 -1.61 19.98
N LEU A 186 2.20 -2.44 20.96
CA LEU A 186 2.50 -3.86 20.75
C LEU A 186 1.31 -4.66 20.21
N ALA A 187 0.08 -4.38 20.69
CA ALA A 187 -1.12 -5.02 20.17
C ALA A 187 -1.40 -4.59 18.73
N TYR A 188 -1.15 -3.31 18.41
CA TYR A 188 -1.28 -2.78 17.05
C TYR A 188 -0.25 -3.41 16.11
N ARG A 189 1.04 -3.48 16.53
CA ARG A 189 2.10 -4.19 15.81
C ARG A 189 1.69 -5.62 15.47
N GLY A 190 1.21 -6.37 16.46
CA GLY A 190 0.75 -7.75 16.24
C GLY A 190 -0.42 -7.87 15.27
N LYS A 191 -1.30 -6.86 15.21
CA LYS A 191 -2.41 -6.80 14.24
C LYS A 191 -1.89 -6.51 12.82
N LEU A 192 -0.96 -5.58 12.66
CA LEU A 192 -0.33 -5.27 11.39
C LEU A 192 0.49 -6.45 10.87
N LEU A 193 1.30 -7.09 11.72
CA LEU A 193 2.09 -8.26 11.32
C LEU A 193 1.18 -9.37 10.75
N ARG A 194 0.09 -9.73 11.42
CA ARG A 194 -0.88 -10.70 10.90
C ARG A 194 -1.55 -10.27 9.59
N LEU A 195 -1.75 -8.96 9.40
CA LEU A 195 -2.26 -8.44 8.13
C LEU A 195 -1.25 -8.67 7.01
N PHE A 196 0.00 -8.31 7.23
CA PHE A 196 1.08 -8.44 6.24
C PHE A 196 1.43 -9.90 5.95
N GLU A 197 1.52 -10.75 6.97
CA GLU A 197 1.70 -12.20 6.82
C GLU A 197 0.62 -12.82 5.93
N SER A 198 -0.63 -12.32 5.99
CA SER A 198 -1.73 -12.79 5.15
C SER A 198 -1.53 -12.52 3.66
N ALA A 199 -0.58 -11.65 3.28
CA ALA A 199 -0.18 -11.34 1.92
C ALA A 199 1.27 -11.78 1.60
N GLY A 200 1.85 -12.65 2.43
CA GLY A 200 3.15 -13.26 2.19
C GLY A 200 4.36 -12.45 2.69
N PHE A 201 4.13 -11.37 3.43
CA PHE A 201 5.23 -10.67 4.11
C PHE A 201 5.76 -11.48 5.29
N ARG A 202 7.03 -11.29 5.60
CA ARG A 202 7.70 -11.86 6.77
C ARG A 202 8.44 -10.75 7.52
N TYR A 203 8.50 -10.88 8.83
CA TYR A 203 9.33 -10.01 9.66
C TYR A 203 10.81 -10.14 9.27
N CYS A 204 11.53 -9.02 9.25
CA CYS A 204 12.95 -8.95 8.97
C CYS A 204 13.66 -8.16 10.07
N ASP A 205 14.74 -8.74 10.60
CA ASP A 205 15.65 -8.01 11.48
C ASP A 205 16.46 -7.01 10.67
N THR A 206 16.72 -5.84 11.26
CA THR A 206 17.50 -4.78 10.62
C THR A 206 18.19 -3.90 11.68
N ASP A 207 19.30 -3.28 11.30
CA ASP A 207 19.97 -2.24 12.07
C ASP A 207 19.57 -0.82 11.64
N ASP A 208 18.47 -0.69 10.92
CA ASP A 208 17.93 0.62 10.54
C ASP A 208 17.56 1.42 11.79
N ASN A 209 18.03 2.68 11.85
CA ASN A 209 17.89 3.53 13.02
C ASN A 209 16.43 3.88 13.33
N GLU A 210 15.58 4.09 12.31
CA GLU A 210 14.16 4.40 12.51
C GLU A 210 13.41 3.18 13.04
N ILE A 211 13.68 2.00 12.45
CA ILE A 211 13.10 0.74 12.93
C ILE A 211 13.59 0.44 14.35
N GLY A 212 14.90 0.62 14.63
CA GLY A 212 15.50 0.37 15.93
C GLY A 212 15.14 1.39 17.02
N TYR A 213 14.49 2.51 16.66
CA TYR A 213 14.17 3.58 17.60
C TYR A 213 13.16 3.16 18.67
N ALA A 214 12.19 2.31 18.33
CA ALA A 214 11.19 1.82 19.26
C ALA A 214 10.96 0.31 19.05
N GLY A 215 10.82 -0.45 20.14
CA GLY A 215 10.70 -1.91 20.11
C GLY A 215 9.43 -2.43 19.42
N GLU A 216 8.42 -1.59 19.26
CA GLU A 216 7.21 -1.89 18.51
C GLU A 216 7.34 -1.63 17.00
N ASN A 217 8.35 -0.87 16.55
CA ASN A 217 8.59 -0.69 15.13
C ASN A 217 8.98 -2.03 14.49
N MET A 218 8.75 -2.17 13.22
CA MET A 218 9.12 -3.38 12.50
C MET A 218 9.37 -3.13 11.02
N LEU A 219 10.26 -3.95 10.48
CA LEU A 219 10.42 -4.14 9.05
C LEU A 219 9.78 -5.47 8.67
N THR A 220 9.01 -5.47 7.58
CA THR A 220 8.56 -6.71 6.95
C THR A 220 8.91 -6.68 5.46
N ALA A 221 9.11 -7.85 4.85
CA ALA A 221 9.38 -7.97 3.42
C ALA A 221 8.59 -9.14 2.81
N ARG A 222 8.09 -8.94 1.60
CA ARG A 222 7.56 -9.97 0.70
C ARG A 222 8.53 -10.16 -0.45
N PHE A 223 8.90 -11.39 -0.71
CA PHE A 223 9.74 -11.77 -1.83
C PHE A 223 8.87 -12.41 -2.91
N GLY A 224 8.93 -11.89 -4.13
CA GLY A 224 8.27 -12.49 -5.27
C GLY A 224 8.89 -13.85 -5.64
N GLU A 225 8.10 -14.73 -6.23
CA GLU A 225 8.52 -16.13 -6.54
C GLU A 225 9.68 -16.20 -7.54
N LYS A 226 9.87 -15.14 -8.35
CA LYS A 226 10.95 -15.07 -9.35
C LYS A 226 12.24 -14.43 -8.81
N ILE A 227 12.25 -13.94 -7.59
CA ILE A 227 13.46 -13.40 -6.97
C ILE A 227 14.41 -14.56 -6.63
N PRO A 228 15.65 -14.56 -7.14
CA PRO A 228 16.62 -15.62 -6.86
C PRO A 228 16.93 -15.71 -5.37
N PRO A 229 17.12 -16.91 -4.81
CA PRO A 229 17.49 -17.10 -3.40
C PRO A 229 18.75 -16.32 -2.98
N GLU A 230 19.70 -16.17 -3.90
CA GLU A 230 20.94 -15.42 -3.70
C GLU A 230 20.68 -13.93 -3.55
N ALA A 231 19.70 -13.37 -4.28
CA ALA A 231 19.28 -11.98 -4.14
C ALA A 231 18.55 -11.77 -2.81
N VAL A 232 17.73 -12.73 -2.37
CA VAL A 232 17.11 -12.71 -1.01
C VAL A 232 18.20 -12.73 0.06
N PHE A 233 19.22 -13.56 -0.09
CA PHE A 233 20.35 -13.62 0.83
C PHE A 233 21.12 -12.29 0.87
N LEU A 234 21.42 -11.71 -0.30
CA LEU A 234 22.06 -10.39 -0.37
C LEU A 234 21.22 -9.32 0.30
N PHE A 235 19.91 -9.28 0.06
CA PHE A 235 18.98 -8.36 0.73
C PHE A 235 19.12 -8.46 2.26
N HIS A 236 19.03 -9.66 2.84
CA HIS A 236 19.17 -9.84 4.29
C HIS A 236 20.52 -9.39 4.82
N ARG A 237 21.61 -9.62 4.09
CA ARG A 237 22.96 -9.11 4.44
C ARG A 237 23.00 -7.58 4.45
N LEU A 238 22.32 -6.92 3.52
CA LEU A 238 22.27 -5.45 3.43
C LEU A 238 21.40 -4.81 4.52
N LEU A 239 20.49 -5.58 5.15
CA LEU A 239 19.72 -5.11 6.29
C LEU A 239 20.54 -4.94 7.57
N SER A 240 21.72 -5.57 7.69
CA SER A 240 22.59 -5.51 8.87
C SER A 240 24.00 -5.11 8.49
N LYS A 241 24.35 -3.84 8.69
CA LYS A 241 25.74 -3.36 8.47
C LYS A 241 26.73 -3.89 9.51
N ARG A 242 26.25 -4.41 10.64
CA ARG A 242 27.11 -4.89 11.75
C ARG A 242 27.97 -6.09 11.38
N GLU A 243 27.53 -6.96 10.50
CA GLU A 243 28.33 -8.13 10.06
C GLU A 243 29.54 -7.76 9.18
N GLN A 244 29.53 -6.58 8.55
CA GLN A 244 30.65 -6.15 7.70
C GLN A 244 31.87 -5.64 8.50
N ARG A 245 31.72 -5.35 9.78
CA ARG A 245 32.84 -4.86 10.64
C ARG A 245 33.54 -5.96 11.46
N GLY A 246 33.07 -7.21 11.38
CA GLY A 246 33.54 -8.30 12.27
C GLY A 246 34.64 -9.20 11.70
N TRP A 247 35.04 -9.08 10.45
CA TRP A 247 36.06 -9.97 9.82
C TRP A 247 37.30 -9.18 9.36
N GLY A 248 37.70 -8.19 10.12
CA GLY A 248 39.06 -7.67 10.04
C GLY A 248 39.97 -8.58 10.85
N TRP A 249 40.63 -9.53 10.20
CA TRP A 249 41.75 -10.23 10.79
C TRP A 249 42.87 -9.19 11.05
N GLY A 250 43.12 -8.86 12.35
CA GLY A 250 44.32 -8.19 12.80
C GLY A 250 45.48 -9.18 12.84
#